data_93b9e91443090d4354ce9aae8f8f7ca1
#
_entry.id   93b9e91443090d4354ce9aae8f8f7ca1
#
_cell.length_a   1.000
_cell.length_b   1.000
_cell.length_c   1.000
_cell.angle_alpha   90.00
_cell.angle_beta   90.00
_cell.angle_gamma   90.00
#
_symmetry.space_group_name_H-M   'P 1'
#
loop_
_entity.id
_entity.type
_entity.pdbx_description
1 polymer ?
#
loop_
_entity_poly.entity_id
_entity_poly.type
_entity_poly.pdbx_seq_one_letter_code
_entity_poly.pdbx_strand_id
1 'polypeptide(L)'
;PEARAARWVTLLKAQAQLARGDAAGAAASLKSLTADASRPVMLMSADLALAGAAGPGGELALKRSAEDLQTRVAAKPGDVLAWSLLASTWAKLGQPLRSLRAEGEAQYAMGDLRGAIDRLRAGQRLAQGGGATDFIESSVIDSRLRDLQAQQRALAAEERESR
;
A
#
# COMPACT_ATOMS: atom_id res chain seq x y z
N PRO A 1 10.60 -1.98 -29.07
CA PRO A 1 11.74 -1.68 -28.17
C PRO A 1 11.76 -0.21 -27.74
N GLU A 2 11.58 0.75 -28.65
CA GLU A 2 11.66 2.19 -28.38
C GLU A 2 10.62 2.72 -27.40
N ALA A 3 9.35 2.34 -27.55
CA ALA A 3 8.27 2.77 -26.65
C ALA A 3 8.51 2.29 -25.20
N ARG A 4 9.09 1.10 -25.02
CA ARG A 4 9.45 0.59 -23.70
C ARG A 4 10.62 1.39 -23.10
N ALA A 5 11.62 1.72 -23.89
CA ALA A 5 12.75 2.53 -23.44
C ALA A 5 12.29 3.95 -23.07
N ALA A 6 11.47 4.59 -23.91
CA ALA A 6 10.90 5.92 -23.65
C ALA A 6 10.11 5.96 -22.33
N ARG A 7 9.30 4.91 -22.04
CA ARG A 7 8.59 4.79 -20.77
C ARG A 7 9.54 4.79 -19.57
N TRP A 8 10.61 3.98 -19.61
CA TRP A 8 11.59 3.93 -18.52
C TRP A 8 12.31 5.26 -18.31
N VAL A 9 12.68 5.94 -19.38
CA VAL A 9 13.28 7.28 -19.30
C VAL A 9 12.33 8.26 -18.63
N THR A 10 11.06 8.23 -19.01
CA THR A 10 10.02 9.10 -18.39
C THR A 10 9.84 8.81 -16.91
N LEU A 11 9.79 7.53 -16.51
CA LEU A 11 9.67 7.13 -15.11
C LEU A 11 10.89 7.55 -14.28
N LEU A 12 12.10 7.32 -14.78
CA LEU A 12 13.34 7.75 -14.11
C LEU A 12 13.42 9.26 -13.97
N LYS A 13 12.98 10.02 -14.98
CA LYS A 13 12.92 11.47 -14.91
C LYS A 13 11.92 11.91 -13.82
N ALA A 14 10.72 11.34 -13.79
CA ALA A 14 9.72 11.65 -12.77
C ALA A 14 10.23 11.32 -11.36
N GLN A 15 10.88 10.17 -11.19
CA GLN A 15 11.48 9.77 -9.93
C GLN A 15 12.57 10.74 -9.46
N ALA A 16 13.45 11.18 -10.36
CA ALA A 16 14.49 12.16 -10.04
C ALA A 16 13.90 13.52 -9.67
N GLN A 17 12.80 13.92 -10.31
CA GLN A 17 12.06 15.14 -9.99
C GLN A 17 11.42 15.06 -8.61
N LEU A 18 10.73 13.97 -8.27
CA LEU A 18 10.17 13.73 -6.93
C LEU A 18 11.25 13.74 -5.85
N ALA A 19 12.40 13.09 -6.09
CA ALA A 19 13.52 13.07 -5.14
C ALA A 19 14.08 14.47 -4.83
N ARG A 20 13.92 15.42 -5.74
CA ARG A 20 14.29 16.84 -5.55
C ARG A 20 13.15 17.71 -5.03
N GLY A 21 11.98 17.15 -4.73
CA GLY A 21 10.79 17.87 -4.29
C GLY A 21 10.02 18.57 -5.43
N ASP A 22 10.37 18.29 -6.70
CA ASP A 22 9.69 18.86 -7.87
C ASP A 22 8.48 17.98 -8.27
N ALA A 23 7.44 18.02 -7.46
CA ALA A 23 6.19 17.28 -7.73
C ALA A 23 5.49 17.76 -9.01
N ALA A 24 5.59 19.06 -9.31
CA ALA A 24 4.98 19.64 -10.52
C ALA A 24 5.67 19.13 -11.80
N GLY A 25 6.99 19.11 -11.81
CA GLY A 25 7.78 18.54 -12.91
C GLY A 25 7.52 17.06 -13.09
N ALA A 26 7.45 16.28 -11.99
CA ALA A 26 7.11 14.86 -12.04
C ALA A 26 5.73 14.62 -12.63
N ALA A 27 4.72 15.40 -12.21
CA ALA A 27 3.37 15.34 -12.77
C ALA A 27 3.36 15.64 -14.28
N ALA A 28 4.08 16.67 -14.71
CA ALA A 28 4.21 17.02 -16.13
C ALA A 28 4.87 15.87 -16.94
N SER A 29 5.90 15.25 -16.40
CA SER A 29 6.56 14.11 -17.03
C SER A 29 5.65 12.90 -17.17
N LEU A 30 4.82 12.58 -16.16
CA LEU A 30 3.91 11.43 -16.19
C LEU A 30 2.68 11.61 -17.07
N LYS A 31 2.38 12.85 -17.55
CA LYS A 31 1.22 13.10 -18.44
C LYS A 31 1.22 12.23 -19.69
N SER A 32 2.37 11.93 -20.25
CA SER A 32 2.49 11.06 -21.43
C SER A 32 2.19 9.59 -21.15
N LEU A 33 2.11 9.19 -19.88
CA LEU A 33 1.88 7.82 -19.43
C LEU A 33 0.52 7.63 -18.76
N THR A 34 -0.41 8.59 -18.82
CA THR A 34 -1.71 8.51 -18.14
C THR A 34 -2.59 7.34 -18.60
N ALA A 35 -2.41 6.85 -19.82
CA ALA A 35 -3.11 5.68 -20.35
C ALA A 35 -2.37 4.35 -20.08
N ASP A 36 -1.18 4.39 -19.49
CA ASP A 36 -0.36 3.21 -19.19
C ASP A 36 -0.70 2.70 -17.78
N ALA A 37 -1.49 1.63 -17.71
CA ALA A 37 -1.87 0.96 -16.46
C ALA A 37 -0.80 -0.02 -15.95
N SER A 38 0.44 0.05 -16.46
CA SER A 38 1.51 -0.83 -16.00
C SER A 38 1.88 -0.56 -14.53
N ARG A 39 2.34 -1.62 -13.84
CA ARG A 39 2.75 -1.53 -12.44
C ARG A 39 3.72 -0.37 -12.15
N PRO A 40 4.80 -0.14 -12.92
CA PRO A 40 5.74 0.94 -12.64
C PRO A 40 5.07 2.33 -12.71
N VAL A 41 4.17 2.54 -13.67
CA VAL A 41 3.45 3.83 -13.81
C VAL A 41 2.48 4.02 -12.65
N MET A 42 1.74 2.98 -12.27
CA MET A 42 0.82 3.03 -11.13
C MET A 42 1.55 3.36 -9.82
N LEU A 43 2.68 2.70 -9.53
CA LEU A 43 3.46 2.97 -8.31
C LEU A 43 4.00 4.40 -8.31
N MET A 44 4.52 4.89 -9.45
CA MET A 44 5.01 6.26 -9.57
C MET A 44 3.88 7.30 -9.43
N SER A 45 2.68 7.00 -9.93
CA SER A 45 1.51 7.86 -9.76
C SER A 45 1.08 7.93 -8.29
N ALA A 46 1.21 6.83 -7.55
CA ALA A 46 0.94 6.80 -6.11
C ALA A 46 1.97 7.63 -5.32
N ASP A 47 3.26 7.51 -5.63
CA ASP A 47 4.31 8.34 -5.02
C ASP A 47 4.06 9.83 -5.31
N LEU A 48 3.67 10.18 -6.53
CA LEU A 48 3.32 11.54 -6.89
C LEU A 48 2.10 12.05 -6.11
N ALA A 49 1.05 11.23 -5.98
CA ALA A 49 -0.13 11.59 -5.20
C ALA A 49 0.21 11.85 -3.72
N LEU A 50 1.08 11.04 -3.13
CA LEU A 50 1.58 11.23 -1.77
C LEU A 50 2.39 12.52 -1.62
N ALA A 51 3.26 12.82 -2.57
CA ALA A 51 4.07 14.05 -2.59
C ALA A 51 3.19 15.31 -2.75
N GLY A 52 2.12 15.22 -3.54
CA GLY A 52 1.18 16.32 -3.81
C GLY A 52 -0.01 16.40 -2.85
N ALA A 53 -0.06 15.58 -1.80
CA ALA A 53 -1.23 15.42 -0.94
C ALA A 53 -1.75 16.70 -0.28
N ALA A 54 -0.88 17.65 0.03
CA ALA A 54 -1.24 18.93 0.65
C ALA A 54 -1.69 20.00 -0.35
N GLY A 55 -1.56 19.74 -1.66
CA GLY A 55 -1.89 20.71 -2.71
C GLY A 55 -3.33 20.60 -3.22
N PRO A 56 -3.74 21.52 -4.09
CA PRO A 56 -5.05 21.49 -4.73
C PRO A 56 -5.26 20.16 -5.47
N GLY A 57 -6.38 19.49 -5.20
CA GLY A 57 -6.71 18.19 -5.80
C GLY A 57 -5.95 16.98 -5.20
N GLY A 58 -5.09 17.18 -4.19
CA GLY A 58 -4.31 16.11 -3.56
C GLY A 58 -5.17 15.00 -3.00
N GLU A 59 -6.27 15.32 -2.33
CA GLU A 59 -7.21 14.32 -1.80
C GLU A 59 -7.81 13.46 -2.90
N LEU A 60 -8.21 14.06 -4.03
CA LEU A 60 -8.74 13.31 -5.17
C LEU A 60 -7.69 12.39 -5.79
N ALA A 61 -6.45 12.88 -5.91
CA ALA A 61 -5.33 12.07 -6.41
C ALA A 61 -5.04 10.88 -5.49
N LEU A 62 -5.06 11.09 -4.17
CA LEU A 62 -4.92 10.01 -3.18
C LEU A 62 -6.05 8.98 -3.27
N LYS A 63 -7.31 9.41 -3.41
CA LYS A 63 -8.45 8.49 -3.54
C LYS A 63 -8.32 7.61 -4.78
N ARG A 64 -7.99 8.18 -5.94
CA ARG A 64 -7.74 7.43 -7.17
C ARG A 64 -6.57 6.46 -7.02
N SER A 65 -5.48 6.92 -6.42
CA SER A 65 -4.33 6.05 -6.13
C SER A 65 -4.69 4.87 -5.23
N ALA A 66 -5.52 5.11 -4.20
CA ALA A 66 -6.00 4.04 -3.32
C ALA A 66 -6.83 2.99 -4.08
N GLU A 67 -7.73 3.40 -4.98
CA GLU A 67 -8.54 2.51 -5.82
C GLU A 67 -7.68 1.64 -6.74
N ASP A 68 -6.71 2.24 -7.43
CA ASP A 68 -5.78 1.54 -8.31
C ASP A 68 -4.92 0.52 -7.54
N LEU A 69 -4.36 0.96 -6.39
CA LEU A 69 -3.56 0.10 -5.52
C LEU A 69 -4.39 -1.04 -4.91
N GLN A 70 -5.63 -0.79 -4.49
CA GLN A 70 -6.53 -1.84 -4.00
C GLN A 70 -6.81 -2.90 -5.08
N THR A 71 -7.10 -2.46 -6.30
CA THR A 71 -7.28 -3.36 -7.43
C THR A 71 -6.02 -4.19 -7.68
N ARG A 72 -4.85 -3.56 -7.58
CA ARG A 72 -3.56 -4.23 -7.75
C ARG A 72 -3.32 -5.29 -6.69
N VAL A 73 -3.47 -4.98 -5.42
CA VAL A 73 -3.18 -5.91 -4.32
C VAL A 73 -4.21 -7.05 -4.26
N ALA A 74 -5.45 -6.82 -4.69
CA ALA A 74 -6.45 -7.88 -4.85
C ALA A 74 -6.03 -8.89 -5.92
N ALA A 75 -5.50 -8.42 -7.05
CA ALA A 75 -5.03 -9.29 -8.14
C ALA A 75 -3.64 -9.90 -7.87
N LYS A 76 -2.80 -9.24 -7.08
CA LYS A 76 -1.41 -9.61 -6.79
C LYS A 76 -1.09 -9.37 -5.31
N PRO A 77 -1.56 -10.25 -4.39
CA PRO A 77 -1.38 -10.10 -2.95
C PRO A 77 0.07 -10.07 -2.47
N GLY A 78 1.02 -10.61 -3.25
CA GLY A 78 2.45 -10.58 -2.96
C GLY A 78 3.15 -9.27 -3.37
N ASP A 79 2.44 -8.25 -3.85
CA ASP A 79 3.05 -6.99 -4.26
C ASP A 79 3.31 -6.07 -3.05
N VAL A 80 4.46 -6.28 -2.39
CA VAL A 80 4.88 -5.56 -1.19
C VAL A 80 4.81 -4.04 -1.37
N LEU A 81 5.35 -3.52 -2.50
CA LEU A 81 5.39 -2.08 -2.74
C LEU A 81 3.99 -1.49 -2.92
N ALA A 82 3.08 -2.21 -3.59
CA ALA A 82 1.70 -1.76 -3.72
C ALA A 82 0.99 -1.71 -2.36
N TRP A 83 1.20 -2.69 -1.49
CA TRP A 83 0.68 -2.66 -0.12
C TRP A 83 1.26 -1.50 0.70
N SER A 84 2.57 -1.27 0.63
CA SER A 84 3.23 -0.18 1.36
C SER A 84 2.73 1.20 0.93
N LEU A 85 2.57 1.42 -0.37
CA LEU A 85 2.00 2.66 -0.91
C LEU A 85 0.53 2.82 -0.53
N LEU A 86 -0.24 1.74 -0.56
CA LEU A 86 -1.64 1.74 -0.13
C LEU A 86 -1.78 2.13 1.34
N ALA A 87 -0.91 1.60 2.21
CA ALA A 87 -0.86 1.96 3.62
C ALA A 87 -0.60 3.46 3.81
N SER A 88 0.41 4.01 3.13
CA SER A 88 0.74 5.43 3.17
C SER A 88 -0.39 6.30 2.64
N THR A 89 -1.05 5.86 1.57
CA THR A 89 -2.19 6.56 0.96
C THR A 89 -3.38 6.61 1.92
N TRP A 90 -3.72 5.50 2.59
CA TRP A 90 -4.78 5.47 3.60
C TRP A 90 -4.46 6.32 4.83
N ALA A 91 -3.19 6.33 5.28
CA ALA A 91 -2.74 7.21 6.36
C ALA A 91 -2.97 8.68 6.01
N LYS A 92 -2.60 9.10 4.80
CA LYS A 92 -2.81 10.48 4.31
C LYS A 92 -4.28 10.84 4.15
N LEU A 93 -5.14 9.87 3.85
CA LEU A 93 -6.59 10.04 3.76
C LEU A 93 -7.29 9.99 5.13
N GLY A 94 -6.54 9.87 6.24
CA GLY A 94 -7.12 9.77 7.58
C GLY A 94 -7.88 8.47 7.84
N GLN A 95 -7.48 7.38 7.18
CA GLN A 95 -8.07 6.05 7.32
C GLN A 95 -7.13 5.07 8.05
N PRO A 96 -6.92 5.26 9.37
CA PRO A 96 -5.84 4.57 10.10
C PRO A 96 -6.05 3.06 10.19
N LEU A 97 -7.27 2.54 10.26
CA LEU A 97 -7.52 1.10 10.26
C LEU A 97 -7.11 0.46 8.93
N ARG A 98 -7.48 1.08 7.82
CA ARG A 98 -7.10 0.62 6.48
C ARG A 98 -5.59 0.69 6.28
N SER A 99 -4.95 1.73 6.80
CA SER A 99 -3.48 1.86 6.79
C SER A 99 -2.82 0.71 7.54
N LEU A 100 -3.21 0.45 8.79
CA LEU A 100 -2.65 -0.62 9.61
C LEU A 100 -2.87 -2.02 8.99
N ARG A 101 -4.04 -2.26 8.39
CA ARG A 101 -4.27 -3.50 7.65
C ARG A 101 -3.33 -3.63 6.46
N ALA A 102 -3.20 -2.59 5.64
CA ALA A 102 -2.31 -2.61 4.49
C ALA A 102 -0.83 -2.79 4.89
N GLU A 103 -0.39 -2.18 6.01
CA GLU A 103 0.93 -2.43 6.60
C GLU A 103 1.09 -3.90 7.00
N GLY A 104 0.09 -4.50 7.63
CA GLY A 104 0.09 -5.92 7.99
C GLY A 104 0.22 -6.83 6.77
N GLU A 105 -0.52 -6.54 5.69
CA GLU A 105 -0.41 -7.31 4.46
C GLU A 105 0.94 -7.10 3.75
N ALA A 106 1.54 -5.91 3.84
CA ALA A 106 2.90 -5.67 3.33
C ALA A 106 3.92 -6.53 4.08
N GLN A 107 3.85 -6.61 5.42
CA GLN A 107 4.70 -7.47 6.24
C GLN A 107 4.50 -8.95 5.89
N TYR A 108 3.24 -9.38 5.75
CA TYR A 108 2.93 -10.74 5.34
C TYR A 108 3.51 -11.09 3.96
N ALA A 109 3.37 -10.18 3.00
CA ALA A 109 3.92 -10.35 1.64
C ALA A 109 5.46 -10.41 1.62
N MET A 110 6.13 -9.80 2.59
CA MET A 110 7.58 -9.92 2.81
C MET A 110 8.00 -11.22 3.52
N GLY A 111 7.05 -12.03 3.98
CA GLY A 111 7.29 -13.24 4.77
C GLY A 111 7.43 -12.98 6.27
N ASP A 112 7.23 -11.75 6.73
CA ASP A 112 7.23 -11.42 8.16
C ASP A 112 5.86 -11.63 8.79
N LEU A 113 5.56 -12.89 9.12
CA LEU A 113 4.30 -13.27 9.75
C LEU A 113 4.10 -12.60 11.13
N ARG A 114 5.19 -12.42 11.89
CA ARG A 114 5.13 -11.78 13.21
C ARG A 114 4.81 -10.29 13.07
N GLY A 115 5.53 -9.58 12.21
CA GLY A 115 5.27 -8.18 11.92
C GLY A 115 3.84 -7.94 11.40
N ALA A 116 3.34 -8.83 10.54
CA ALA A 116 1.95 -8.79 10.07
C ALA A 116 0.94 -8.87 11.23
N ILE A 117 1.11 -9.85 12.13
CA ILE A 117 0.26 -10.01 13.32
C ILE A 117 0.32 -8.78 14.20
N ASP A 118 1.50 -8.19 14.42
CA ASP A 118 1.66 -7.02 15.29
C ASP A 118 0.96 -5.78 14.71
N ARG A 119 0.99 -5.58 13.40
CA ARG A 119 0.25 -4.49 12.73
C ARG A 119 -1.26 -4.67 12.83
N LEU A 120 -1.76 -5.88 12.59
CA LEU A 120 -3.19 -6.17 12.72
C LEU A 120 -3.67 -6.03 14.17
N ARG A 121 -2.88 -6.42 15.16
CA ARG A 121 -3.17 -6.17 16.60
C ARG A 121 -3.21 -4.68 16.92
N ALA A 122 -2.34 -3.87 16.32
CA ALA A 122 -2.42 -2.42 16.48
C ALA A 122 -3.74 -1.87 15.93
N GLY A 123 -4.20 -2.35 14.77
CA GLY A 123 -5.51 -2.01 14.21
C GLY A 123 -6.66 -2.43 15.11
N GLN A 124 -6.63 -3.64 15.65
CA GLN A 124 -7.64 -4.13 16.60
C GLN A 124 -7.73 -3.25 17.87
N ARG A 125 -6.58 -2.89 18.47
CA ARG A 125 -6.55 -1.99 19.62
C ARG A 125 -7.11 -0.61 19.30
N LEU A 126 -6.79 -0.08 18.13
CA LEU A 126 -7.30 1.22 17.68
C LEU A 126 -8.83 1.19 17.53
N ALA A 127 -9.38 0.13 16.94
CA ALA A 127 -10.81 -0.06 16.79
C ALA A 127 -11.54 -0.13 18.16
N GLN A 128 -10.98 -0.88 19.12
CA GLN A 128 -11.52 -1.02 20.47
C GLN A 128 -11.44 0.26 21.29
N GLY A 129 -10.47 1.13 21.03
CA GLY A 129 -10.28 2.40 21.71
C GLY A 129 -11.31 3.49 21.34
N GLY A 130 -12.32 3.18 20.53
CA GLY A 130 -13.38 4.12 20.15
C GLY A 130 -12.94 5.18 19.13
N GLY A 131 -11.72 5.12 18.64
CA GLY A 131 -11.18 6.06 17.66
C GLY A 131 -11.52 5.75 16.21
N ALA A 132 -12.21 4.63 15.94
CA ALA A 132 -12.55 4.22 14.59
C ALA A 132 -14.01 3.77 14.51
N THR A 133 -14.76 4.39 13.61
CA THR A 133 -16.16 4.07 13.34
C THR A 133 -16.37 3.08 12.21
N ASP A 134 -15.26 2.56 11.62
CA ASP A 134 -15.32 1.61 10.50
C ASP A 134 -15.44 0.17 11.02
N PHE A 135 -16.66 -0.25 11.34
CA PHE A 135 -16.97 -1.61 11.79
C PHE A 135 -16.64 -2.69 10.75
N ILE A 136 -16.74 -2.35 9.47
CA ILE A 136 -16.42 -3.29 8.39
C ILE A 136 -14.93 -3.58 8.39
N GLU A 137 -14.10 -2.54 8.42
CA GLU A 137 -12.65 -2.69 8.43
C GLU A 137 -12.15 -3.37 9.70
N SER A 138 -12.76 -3.08 10.86
CA SER A 138 -12.46 -3.77 12.13
C SER A 138 -12.72 -5.28 12.03
N SER A 139 -13.85 -5.66 11.44
CA SER A 139 -14.19 -7.08 11.21
C SER A 139 -13.21 -7.79 10.27
N VAL A 140 -12.76 -7.09 9.23
CA VAL A 140 -11.74 -7.61 8.30
C VAL A 140 -10.42 -7.83 9.02
N ILE A 141 -9.97 -6.87 9.84
CA ILE A 141 -8.76 -6.97 10.66
C ILE A 141 -8.85 -8.16 11.61
N ASP A 142 -9.98 -8.32 12.33
CA ASP A 142 -10.17 -9.42 13.27
C ASP A 142 -10.16 -10.80 12.60
N SER A 143 -10.78 -10.90 11.43
CA SER A 143 -10.75 -12.15 10.64
C SER A 143 -9.32 -12.47 10.21
N ARG A 144 -8.65 -11.50 9.63
CA ARG A 144 -7.29 -11.69 9.12
C ARG A 144 -6.30 -12.02 10.23
N LEU A 145 -6.42 -11.37 11.39
CA LEU A 145 -5.60 -11.64 12.56
C LEU A 145 -5.76 -13.08 13.04
N ARG A 146 -6.99 -13.61 13.10
CA ARG A 146 -7.25 -15.00 13.46
C ARG A 146 -6.58 -15.99 12.50
N ASP A 147 -6.66 -15.70 11.18
CA ASP A 147 -6.05 -16.55 10.16
C ASP A 147 -4.53 -16.61 10.30
N LEU A 148 -3.86 -15.45 10.46
CA LEU A 148 -2.41 -15.41 10.64
C LEU A 148 -1.94 -16.01 11.95
N GLN A 149 -2.71 -15.88 13.03
CA GLN A 149 -2.41 -16.55 14.30
C GLN A 149 -2.57 -18.06 14.21
N ALA A 150 -3.55 -18.55 13.44
CA ALA A 150 -3.70 -19.97 13.18
C ALA A 150 -2.50 -20.53 12.40
N GLN A 151 -2.08 -19.80 11.35
CA GLN A 151 -0.88 -20.13 10.59
C GLN A 151 0.38 -20.17 11.47
N GLN A 152 0.56 -19.18 12.34
CA GLN A 152 1.69 -19.12 13.27
C GLN A 152 1.72 -20.33 14.21
N ARG A 153 0.55 -20.75 14.74
CA ARG A 153 0.47 -21.94 15.59
C ARG A 153 0.78 -23.24 14.84
N ALA A 154 0.33 -23.34 13.58
CA ALA A 154 0.63 -24.51 12.74
C ALA A 154 2.13 -24.65 12.49
N LEU A 155 2.80 -23.57 12.08
CA LEU A 155 4.25 -23.56 11.88
C LEU A 155 5.02 -23.94 13.15
N ALA A 156 4.62 -23.40 14.30
CA ALA A 156 5.24 -23.75 15.58
C ALA A 156 5.01 -25.23 16.01
N ALA A 157 3.92 -25.86 15.59
CA ALA A 157 3.67 -27.28 15.82
C ALA A 157 4.59 -28.14 14.93
N GLU A 158 4.68 -27.83 13.64
CA GLU A 158 5.56 -28.51 12.67
C GLU A 158 7.03 -28.47 13.10
N GLU A 159 7.50 -27.31 13.59
CA GLU A 159 8.87 -27.17 14.10
C GLU A 159 9.15 -28.04 15.33
N ARG A 160 8.15 -28.31 16.16
CA ARG A 160 8.29 -29.18 17.34
C ARG A 160 8.31 -30.67 16.96
N GLU A 161 7.54 -31.07 15.96
CA GLU A 161 7.48 -32.44 15.47
C GLU A 161 8.75 -32.84 14.69
N SER A 162 9.44 -31.85 14.10
CA SER A 162 10.67 -32.07 13.32
C SER A 162 11.96 -32.13 14.15
N ARG A 163 11.87 -31.92 15.45
CA ARG A 163 13.00 -32.00 16.42
C ARG A 163 13.03 -33.32 17.19
#